data_c9459843a50e4fecf557adcd3890b951
#
_entry.id   c9459843a50e4fecf557adcd3890b951
#
_cell.length_a   1.000
_cell.length_b   1.000
_cell.length_c   1.000
_cell.angle_alpha   90.00
_cell.angle_beta   90.00
_cell.angle_gamma   90.00
#
_symmetry.space_group_name_H-M   'P 1'
#
loop_
_entity.id
_entity.type
_entity.pdbx_description
1 polymer ?
#
loop_
_entity_poly.entity_id
_entity_poly.type
_entity_poly.pdbx_seq_one_letter_code
_entity_poly.pdbx_strand_id
1 'polypeptide(L)'
;MQVMAEALGLMLPGTALMPATAPELKKAAYDAGKQLMKLVEMGIAAKDIVTMESLENAIMVHAAISGSTNAVMHIPAIAHEFGFEIDADTFDRMHRGAHYLLNIRPAGDWPAQYFYYAGGVPRIMEEIKSMLHLDAKTVTGKTLGENLEELKKNGFYEHCDALLAEKSKKIGREIKRTDIIRSFDEPIGTNGSIAILRGNLAPEGCVIKHTACPKAMFKATLTARPFDCEEDAIDAILHGRIHPGDAVFIRYEGPRGSGMPEMFYTGEAICSDPTLASSVALITDGRFSGASRGPVIGHVSPEAAAGGPIALVEEGDIIELDVEARRLEITGVKGEHKTPEEMDAILAERKANWKGFTSKYTHGLLKLYSQHAVSAMKGAYME
;
A
#
# COMPACT_ATOMS: atom_id res chain seq x y z
N MET A 1 7.75 2.85 1.17
CA MET A 1 7.73 3.96 2.18
C MET A 1 8.84 4.99 1.97
N GLN A 2 10.08 4.64 1.58
CA GLN A 2 11.14 5.62 1.27
C GLN A 2 10.69 6.68 0.27
N VAL A 3 10.02 6.26 -0.81
CA VAL A 3 9.43 7.18 -1.80
C VAL A 3 8.46 8.17 -1.15
N MET A 4 7.67 7.72 -0.18
CA MET A 4 6.74 8.62 0.53
C MET A 4 7.48 9.67 1.35
N ALA A 5 8.57 9.31 2.01
CA ALA A 5 9.38 10.26 2.76
C ALA A 5 10.00 11.35 1.84
N GLU A 6 10.45 10.98 0.63
CA GLU A 6 10.93 11.95 -0.37
C GLU A 6 9.77 12.80 -0.92
N ALA A 7 8.62 12.16 -1.19
CA ALA A 7 7.44 12.85 -1.71
C ALA A 7 6.83 13.85 -0.71
N LEU A 8 6.93 13.57 0.60
CA LEU A 8 6.59 14.50 1.68
C LEU A 8 7.59 15.67 1.82
N GLY A 9 8.70 15.66 1.09
CA GLY A 9 9.77 16.65 1.26
C GLY A 9 10.69 16.39 2.47
N LEU A 10 10.61 15.20 3.11
CA LEU A 10 11.38 14.84 4.31
C LEU A 10 12.72 14.13 4.00
N MET A 11 13.06 13.94 2.72
CA MET A 11 14.34 13.39 2.28
C MET A 11 15.02 14.33 1.28
N LEU A 12 16.35 14.20 1.17
CA LEU A 12 17.08 14.90 0.10
C LEU A 12 16.62 14.40 -1.26
N PRO A 13 16.34 15.32 -2.21
CA PRO A 13 15.84 14.98 -3.54
C PRO A 13 16.73 13.96 -4.27
N GLY A 14 16.11 12.93 -4.86
CA GLY A 14 16.78 11.89 -5.62
C GLY A 14 17.44 10.78 -4.78
N THR A 15 17.23 10.73 -3.46
CA THR A 15 17.94 9.78 -2.60
C THR A 15 17.13 8.55 -2.19
N ALA A 16 15.79 8.58 -2.28
CA ALA A 16 14.92 7.52 -1.73
C ALA A 16 15.18 6.12 -2.30
N LEU A 17 15.63 6.02 -3.53
CA LEU A 17 15.79 4.73 -4.23
C LEU A 17 17.23 4.41 -4.61
N MET A 18 18.19 5.12 -4.04
CA MET A 18 19.60 4.74 -4.21
C MET A 18 19.79 3.28 -3.83
N PRO A 19 20.33 2.44 -4.73
CA PRO A 19 20.59 1.05 -4.39
C PRO A 19 21.52 0.93 -3.18
N ALA A 20 21.24 -0.04 -2.29
CA ALA A 20 22.04 -0.24 -1.08
C ALA A 20 23.54 -0.52 -1.36
N THR A 21 23.85 -0.96 -2.59
CA THR A 21 25.21 -1.22 -3.06
C THR A 21 25.85 -0.02 -3.78
N ALA A 22 25.13 1.11 -3.92
CA ALA A 22 25.66 2.29 -4.60
C ALA A 22 26.67 3.00 -3.69
N PRO A 23 27.90 3.31 -4.19
CA PRO A 23 28.91 4.02 -3.40
C PRO A 23 28.44 5.39 -2.90
N GLU A 24 27.58 6.04 -3.68
CA GLU A 24 27.02 7.36 -3.43
C GLU A 24 26.09 7.39 -2.20
N LEU A 25 25.56 6.25 -1.77
CA LEU A 25 24.64 6.16 -0.61
C LEU A 25 25.30 6.69 0.68
N LYS A 26 26.58 6.38 0.89
CA LYS A 26 27.32 6.88 2.07
C LYS A 26 27.47 8.38 2.04
N LYS A 27 27.70 8.97 0.86
CA LYS A 27 27.77 10.43 0.67
C LYS A 27 26.40 11.05 0.92
N ALA A 28 25.34 10.48 0.39
CA ALA A 28 23.99 10.97 0.61
C ALA A 28 23.59 10.97 2.10
N ALA A 29 23.96 9.92 2.85
CA ALA A 29 23.75 9.87 4.29
C ALA A 29 24.53 10.95 5.05
N TYR A 30 25.78 11.20 4.65
CA TYR A 30 26.60 12.28 5.22
C TYR A 30 26.03 13.66 4.91
N ASP A 31 25.59 13.89 3.66
CA ASP A 31 24.98 15.13 3.22
C ASP A 31 23.63 15.37 3.93
N ALA A 32 22.85 14.33 4.21
CA ALA A 32 21.62 14.42 5.00
C ALA A 32 21.89 14.90 6.44
N GLY A 33 22.96 14.40 7.08
CA GLY A 33 23.38 14.89 8.40
C GLY A 33 23.79 16.37 8.40
N LYS A 34 24.51 16.79 7.37
CA LYS A 34 24.85 18.21 7.20
C LYS A 34 23.62 19.09 6.96
N GLN A 35 22.69 18.59 6.16
CA GLN A 35 21.46 19.34 5.88
C GLN A 35 20.58 19.46 7.13
N LEU A 36 20.55 18.45 7.98
CA LEU A 36 19.85 18.54 9.27
C LEU A 36 20.40 19.69 10.13
N MET A 37 21.73 19.87 10.19
CA MET A 37 22.33 20.98 10.93
C MET A 37 21.94 22.34 10.32
N LYS A 38 21.87 22.44 8.99
CA LYS A 38 21.39 23.66 8.33
C LYS A 38 19.93 23.97 8.65
N LEU A 39 19.07 22.94 8.72
CA LEU A 39 17.68 23.13 9.11
C LEU A 39 17.56 23.70 10.54
N VAL A 40 18.40 23.22 11.47
CA VAL A 40 18.47 23.78 12.84
C VAL A 40 18.87 25.26 12.79
N GLU A 41 19.91 25.64 12.00
CA GLU A 41 20.34 27.02 11.84
C GLU A 41 19.26 27.90 11.19
N MET A 42 18.49 27.36 10.27
CA MET A 42 17.38 28.05 9.60
C MET A 42 16.10 28.11 10.45
N GLY A 43 16.05 27.40 11.57
CA GLY A 43 14.85 27.28 12.41
C GLY A 43 13.70 26.52 11.75
N ILE A 44 13.99 25.64 10.78
CA ILE A 44 12.98 24.82 10.08
C ILE A 44 12.81 23.50 10.81
N ALA A 45 11.59 23.22 11.25
CA ALA A 45 11.18 21.97 11.88
C ALA A 45 10.32 21.11 10.95
N ALA A 46 10.08 19.84 11.29
CA ALA A 46 9.24 18.95 10.51
C ALA A 46 7.82 19.49 10.27
N LYS A 47 7.25 20.21 11.25
CA LYS A 47 5.94 20.87 11.12
C LYS A 47 5.87 21.98 10.06
N ASP A 48 7.02 22.51 9.65
CA ASP A 48 7.08 23.54 8.60
C ASP A 48 7.15 22.91 7.20
N ILE A 49 7.35 21.58 7.13
CA ILE A 49 7.49 20.80 5.90
C ILE A 49 6.25 19.93 5.70
N VAL A 50 5.79 19.23 6.76
CA VAL A 50 4.59 18.38 6.71
C VAL A 50 3.36 19.29 6.81
N THR A 51 2.76 19.53 5.65
CA THR A 51 1.53 20.32 5.46
C THR A 51 0.52 19.49 4.68
N MET A 52 -0.72 19.97 4.54
CA MET A 52 -1.72 19.28 3.72
C MET A 52 -1.23 19.12 2.27
N GLU A 53 -0.59 20.15 1.71
CA GLU A 53 -0.04 20.14 0.36
C GLU A 53 1.07 19.08 0.19
N SER A 54 1.95 18.91 1.17
CA SER A 54 3.00 17.88 1.12
C SER A 54 2.41 16.47 1.27
N LEU A 55 1.35 16.30 2.07
CA LEU A 55 0.61 15.05 2.21
C LEU A 55 -0.11 14.68 0.91
N GLU A 56 -0.77 15.62 0.26
CA GLU A 56 -1.41 15.43 -1.03
C GLU A 56 -0.38 15.10 -2.12
N ASN A 57 0.77 15.79 -2.14
CA ASN A 57 1.89 15.45 -3.04
C ASN A 57 2.33 13.98 -2.85
N ALA A 58 2.44 13.52 -1.60
CA ALA A 58 2.83 12.14 -1.31
C ALA A 58 1.78 11.14 -1.83
N ILE A 59 0.48 11.43 -1.68
CA ILE A 59 -0.60 10.58 -2.19
C ILE A 59 -0.61 10.54 -3.72
N MET A 60 -0.37 11.68 -4.40
CA MET A 60 -0.29 11.74 -5.87
C MET A 60 0.92 10.95 -6.40
N VAL A 61 2.09 11.10 -5.79
CA VAL A 61 3.27 10.28 -6.12
C VAL A 61 3.00 8.81 -5.86
N HIS A 62 2.33 8.47 -4.74
CA HIS A 62 1.93 7.09 -4.42
C HIS A 62 1.06 6.49 -5.54
N ALA A 63 0.09 7.23 -6.03
CA ALA A 63 -0.78 6.79 -7.12
C ALA A 63 0.01 6.55 -8.41
N ALA A 64 0.93 7.46 -8.76
CA ALA A 64 1.73 7.40 -9.98
C ALA A 64 2.73 6.24 -10.01
N ILE A 65 3.21 5.80 -8.85
CA ILE A 65 4.21 4.74 -8.75
C ILE A 65 3.64 3.35 -8.46
N SER A 66 2.33 3.18 -8.34
CA SER A 66 1.75 1.93 -7.81
C SER A 66 2.33 1.58 -6.43
N GLY A 67 2.18 2.52 -5.49
CA GLY A 67 2.75 2.42 -4.15
C GLY A 67 2.19 1.26 -3.32
N SER A 68 2.83 0.99 -2.20
CA SER A 68 2.39 -0.05 -1.25
C SER A 68 1.13 0.39 -0.50
N THR A 69 0.20 -0.55 -0.28
CA THR A 69 -1.00 -0.32 0.56
C THR A 69 -0.65 0.13 1.98
N ASN A 70 0.55 -0.13 2.47
CA ASN A 70 1.03 0.38 3.76
C ASN A 70 0.99 1.91 3.86
N ALA A 71 1.06 2.63 2.75
CA ALA A 71 0.95 4.10 2.76
C ALA A 71 -0.43 4.58 3.22
N VAL A 72 -1.49 3.80 2.93
CA VAL A 72 -2.88 4.09 3.36
C VAL A 72 -3.03 4.06 4.89
N MET A 73 -2.08 3.45 5.59
CA MET A 73 -2.00 3.47 7.05
C MET A 73 -1.00 4.53 7.54
N HIS A 74 0.22 4.57 6.97
CA HIS A 74 1.29 5.42 7.49
C HIS A 74 1.09 6.91 7.20
N ILE A 75 0.54 7.28 6.04
CA ILE A 75 0.28 8.69 5.74
C ILE A 75 -0.81 9.29 6.64
N PRO A 76 -1.96 8.63 6.89
CA PRO A 76 -2.91 9.08 7.89
C PRO A 76 -2.32 9.21 9.30
N ALA A 77 -1.49 8.26 9.74
CA ALA A 77 -0.82 8.34 11.05
C ALA A 77 0.13 9.54 11.13
N ILE A 78 0.91 9.81 10.08
CA ILE A 78 1.77 11.00 10.02
C ILE A 78 0.91 12.27 10.01
N ALA A 79 -0.16 12.32 9.22
CA ALA A 79 -1.07 13.47 9.17
C ALA A 79 -1.64 13.78 10.56
N HIS A 80 -2.10 12.76 11.28
CA HIS A 80 -2.62 12.90 12.64
C HIS A 80 -1.61 13.56 13.60
N GLU A 81 -0.34 13.13 13.59
CA GLU A 81 0.72 13.70 14.45
C GLU A 81 0.96 15.20 14.19
N PHE A 82 0.62 15.69 12.99
CA PHE A 82 0.70 17.11 12.63
C PHE A 82 -0.64 17.85 12.68
N GLY A 83 -1.71 17.20 13.17
CA GLY A 83 -3.04 17.79 13.33
C GLY A 83 -3.86 17.85 12.05
N PHE A 84 -3.53 17.03 11.03
CA PHE A 84 -4.30 16.89 9.80
C PHE A 84 -5.12 15.61 9.80
N GLU A 85 -6.27 15.64 9.14
CA GLU A 85 -7.11 14.46 8.94
C GLU A 85 -6.99 13.98 7.49
N ILE A 86 -6.48 12.77 7.32
CA ILE A 86 -6.44 12.03 6.05
C ILE A 86 -6.94 10.62 6.34
N ASP A 87 -7.85 10.16 5.52
CA ASP A 87 -8.43 8.82 5.61
C ASP A 87 -8.26 8.05 4.28
N ALA A 88 -8.73 6.81 4.27
CA ALA A 88 -8.70 5.97 3.10
C ALA A 88 -9.55 6.51 1.93
N ASP A 89 -10.63 7.22 2.21
CA ASP A 89 -11.48 7.83 1.17
C ASP A 89 -10.75 8.97 0.46
N THR A 90 -9.90 9.71 1.17
CA THR A 90 -8.99 10.70 0.57
C THR A 90 -8.04 10.04 -0.43
N PHE A 91 -7.47 8.88 -0.07
CA PHE A 91 -6.65 8.10 -1.00
C PHE A 91 -7.44 7.66 -2.22
N ASP A 92 -8.63 7.03 -2.04
CA ASP A 92 -9.43 6.55 -3.18
C ASP A 92 -9.82 7.68 -4.13
N ARG A 93 -10.25 8.82 -3.58
CA ARG A 93 -10.61 10.01 -4.36
C ARG A 93 -9.44 10.53 -5.19
N MET A 94 -8.26 10.68 -4.60
CA MET A 94 -7.09 11.18 -5.31
C MET A 94 -6.59 10.18 -6.35
N HIS A 95 -6.61 8.88 -6.04
CA HIS A 95 -6.22 7.82 -6.98
C HIS A 95 -7.12 7.77 -8.22
N ARG A 96 -8.44 7.98 -8.09
CA ARG A 96 -9.36 8.01 -9.22
C ARG A 96 -9.00 9.07 -10.28
N GLY A 97 -8.38 10.17 -9.87
CA GLY A 97 -7.93 11.23 -10.76
C GLY A 97 -6.48 11.09 -11.24
N ALA A 98 -5.74 10.08 -10.77
CA ALA A 98 -4.31 9.96 -11.01
C ALA A 98 -3.96 9.00 -12.15
N HIS A 99 -2.81 9.25 -12.78
CA HIS A 99 -2.21 8.35 -13.74
C HIS A 99 -1.18 7.43 -13.06
N TYR A 100 -1.13 6.16 -13.48
CA TYR A 100 -0.13 5.18 -13.09
C TYR A 100 0.95 5.09 -14.16
N LEU A 101 2.22 5.39 -13.79
CA LEU A 101 3.31 5.61 -14.73
C LEU A 101 4.48 4.62 -14.58
N LEU A 102 4.63 3.98 -13.42
CA LEU A 102 5.84 3.25 -13.07
C LEU A 102 5.71 1.74 -13.33
N ASN A 103 6.55 1.21 -14.24
CA ASN A 103 6.59 -0.20 -14.65
C ASN A 103 7.63 -0.99 -13.84
N ILE A 104 7.41 -1.15 -12.52
CA ILE A 104 8.26 -1.99 -11.67
C ILE A 104 7.47 -3.07 -10.95
N ARG A 105 8.13 -4.14 -10.53
CA ARG A 105 7.53 -5.22 -9.73
C ARG A 105 6.99 -4.70 -8.40
N PRO A 106 5.87 -5.24 -7.90
CA PRO A 106 5.13 -6.41 -8.37
C PRO A 106 4.11 -6.12 -9.49
N ALA A 107 3.75 -4.86 -9.75
CA ALA A 107 2.73 -4.48 -10.72
C ALA A 107 3.26 -4.37 -12.17
N GLY A 108 4.57 -4.36 -12.36
CA GLY A 108 5.25 -4.23 -13.64
C GLY A 108 6.41 -5.21 -13.79
N ASP A 109 7.27 -4.96 -14.78
CA ASP A 109 8.27 -5.92 -15.25
C ASP A 109 9.65 -5.73 -14.61
N TRP A 110 10.03 -4.47 -14.31
CA TRP A 110 11.40 -4.15 -13.94
C TRP A 110 11.65 -4.27 -12.43
N PRO A 111 12.87 -4.65 -12.00
CA PRO A 111 13.28 -4.56 -10.60
C PRO A 111 13.29 -3.12 -10.08
N ALA A 112 13.01 -2.92 -8.79
CA ALA A 112 12.88 -1.59 -8.18
C ALA A 112 14.10 -0.68 -8.37
N GLN A 113 15.32 -1.22 -8.45
CA GLN A 113 16.54 -0.44 -8.70
C GLN A 113 16.51 0.34 -10.02
N TYR A 114 15.78 -0.15 -11.03
CA TYR A 114 15.64 0.54 -12.31
C TYR A 114 14.83 1.83 -12.19
N PHE A 115 13.99 1.95 -11.19
CA PHE A 115 13.31 3.21 -10.89
C PHE A 115 14.33 4.32 -10.60
N TYR A 116 15.36 4.04 -9.79
CA TYR A 116 16.44 5.00 -9.55
C TYR A 116 17.19 5.36 -10.85
N TYR A 117 17.58 4.35 -11.64
CA TYR A 117 18.29 4.57 -12.91
C TYR A 117 17.45 5.34 -13.94
N ALA A 118 16.13 5.29 -13.85
CA ALA A 118 15.22 6.05 -14.71
C ALA A 118 14.96 7.50 -14.21
N GLY A 119 15.62 7.92 -13.13
CA GLY A 119 15.50 9.27 -12.56
C GLY A 119 14.74 9.34 -11.24
N GLY A 120 14.31 8.21 -10.69
CA GLY A 120 13.74 8.10 -9.35
C GLY A 120 12.47 8.92 -9.12
N VAL A 121 12.22 9.23 -7.84
CA VAL A 121 11.05 10.02 -7.41
C VAL A 121 10.98 11.39 -8.10
N PRO A 122 12.10 12.13 -8.27
CA PRO A 122 12.06 13.42 -8.98
C PRO A 122 11.54 13.30 -10.41
N ARG A 123 11.86 12.22 -11.14
CA ARG A 123 11.34 12.03 -12.49
C ARG A 123 9.84 11.80 -12.52
N ILE A 124 9.30 11.03 -11.57
CA ILE A 124 7.84 10.88 -11.43
C ILE A 124 7.20 12.25 -11.15
N MET A 125 7.77 13.03 -10.23
CA MET A 125 7.26 14.35 -9.90
C MET A 125 7.30 15.32 -11.09
N GLU A 126 8.30 15.24 -11.96
CA GLU A 126 8.32 16.01 -13.21
C GLU A 126 7.20 15.60 -14.16
N GLU A 127 6.94 14.29 -14.31
CA GLU A 127 5.87 13.80 -15.18
C GLU A 127 4.48 14.23 -14.68
N ILE A 128 4.23 14.22 -13.37
CA ILE A 128 2.94 14.62 -12.78
C ILE A 128 2.95 16.06 -12.22
N LYS A 129 3.87 16.90 -12.66
CA LYS A 129 4.14 18.24 -12.11
C LYS A 129 2.90 19.13 -12.01
N SER A 130 1.98 19.02 -12.99
CA SER A 130 0.72 19.77 -13.01
C SER A 130 -0.28 19.36 -11.91
N MET A 131 -0.05 18.23 -11.25
CA MET A 131 -0.89 17.68 -10.18
C MET A 131 -0.27 17.88 -8.79
N LEU A 132 0.88 18.56 -8.69
CA LEU A 132 1.61 18.74 -7.43
C LEU A 132 1.58 20.17 -6.95
N HIS A 133 1.60 20.34 -5.64
CA HIS A 133 1.82 21.61 -4.94
C HIS A 133 3.32 21.92 -4.94
N LEU A 134 3.78 22.69 -5.93
CA LEU A 134 5.21 22.97 -6.14
C LEU A 134 5.79 23.92 -5.11
N ASP A 135 4.96 24.68 -4.40
CA ASP A 135 5.35 25.62 -3.35
C ASP A 135 5.57 24.95 -1.99
N ALA A 136 5.24 23.65 -1.87
CA ALA A 136 5.46 22.89 -0.64
C ALA A 136 6.96 22.91 -0.26
N LYS A 137 7.25 23.27 1.00
CA LYS A 137 8.62 23.30 1.54
C LYS A 137 9.18 21.89 1.72
N THR A 138 10.50 21.80 1.66
CA THR A 138 11.23 20.55 1.83
C THR A 138 12.41 20.69 2.78
N VAL A 139 13.04 19.57 3.13
CA VAL A 139 14.25 19.53 3.98
C VAL A 139 15.45 20.27 3.41
N THR A 140 15.43 20.70 2.16
CA THR A 140 16.50 21.55 1.60
C THR A 140 16.37 23.01 2.04
N GLY A 141 15.24 23.39 2.63
CA GLY A 141 14.84 24.76 2.88
C GLY A 141 14.24 25.47 1.67
N LYS A 142 14.20 24.77 0.53
CA LYS A 142 13.60 25.21 -0.74
C LYS A 142 12.25 24.56 -0.95
N THR A 143 11.49 25.07 -1.91
CA THR A 143 10.24 24.46 -2.34
C THR A 143 10.50 23.19 -3.20
N LEU A 144 9.47 22.37 -3.38
CA LEU A 144 9.53 21.22 -4.29
C LEU A 144 9.90 21.66 -5.72
N GLY A 145 9.26 22.73 -6.22
CA GLY A 145 9.53 23.25 -7.56
C GLY A 145 10.99 23.69 -7.74
N GLU A 146 11.54 24.41 -6.75
CA GLU A 146 12.96 24.83 -6.78
C GLU A 146 13.92 23.64 -6.78
N ASN A 147 13.62 22.59 -6.00
CA ASN A 147 14.43 21.36 -5.98
C ASN A 147 14.40 20.64 -7.34
N LEU A 148 13.25 20.53 -7.98
CA LEU A 148 13.13 19.91 -9.30
C LEU A 148 13.96 20.68 -10.36
N GLU A 149 13.90 22.00 -10.33
CA GLU A 149 14.71 22.83 -11.23
C GLU A 149 16.23 22.74 -10.94
N GLU A 150 16.61 22.55 -9.68
CA GLU A 150 18.01 22.37 -9.30
C GLU A 150 18.55 21.01 -9.79
N LEU A 151 17.74 19.94 -9.70
CA LEU A 151 18.12 18.62 -10.21
C LEU A 151 18.34 18.59 -11.72
N LYS A 152 17.61 19.43 -12.49
CA LYS A 152 17.87 19.63 -13.92
C LYS A 152 19.21 20.30 -14.20
N LYS A 153 19.62 21.23 -13.32
CA LYS A 153 20.83 22.04 -13.52
C LYS A 153 22.11 21.37 -13.01
N ASN A 154 21.99 20.47 -12.02
CA ASN A 154 23.16 19.88 -11.36
C ASN A 154 23.64 18.55 -11.95
N GLY A 155 23.02 18.09 -13.05
CA GLY A 155 23.43 16.86 -13.75
C GLY A 155 22.84 15.58 -13.16
N PHE A 156 21.83 15.64 -12.28
CA PHE A 156 21.21 14.47 -11.66
C PHE A 156 20.59 13.53 -12.71
N TYR A 157 19.85 14.06 -13.66
CA TYR A 157 19.19 13.25 -14.68
C TYR A 157 20.19 12.67 -15.67
N GLU A 158 21.22 13.39 -16.05
CA GLU A 158 22.31 12.91 -16.89
C GLU A 158 23.08 11.77 -16.22
N HIS A 159 23.28 11.87 -14.90
CA HIS A 159 23.87 10.77 -14.11
C HIS A 159 22.98 9.54 -14.13
N CYS A 160 21.67 9.66 -13.91
CA CYS A 160 20.72 8.55 -13.98
C CYS A 160 20.71 7.91 -15.39
N ASP A 161 20.67 8.72 -16.44
CA ASP A 161 20.69 8.23 -17.83
C ASP A 161 22.00 7.46 -18.14
N ALA A 162 23.14 7.92 -17.63
CA ALA A 162 24.41 7.21 -17.75
C ALA A 162 24.40 5.84 -17.03
N LEU A 163 23.82 5.78 -15.82
CA LEU A 163 23.64 4.53 -15.11
C LEU A 163 22.72 3.57 -15.87
N LEU A 164 21.61 4.05 -16.42
CA LEU A 164 20.70 3.24 -17.21
C LEU A 164 21.35 2.69 -18.47
N ALA A 165 22.16 3.52 -19.17
CA ALA A 165 22.94 3.13 -20.33
C ALA A 165 23.99 2.05 -19.98
N GLU A 166 24.65 2.14 -18.81
CA GLU A 166 25.58 1.12 -18.33
C GLU A 166 24.86 -0.21 -18.09
N LYS A 167 23.66 -0.18 -17.45
CA LYS A 167 22.85 -1.38 -17.23
C LYS A 167 22.36 -2.00 -18.54
N SER A 168 21.94 -1.17 -19.50
CA SER A 168 21.59 -1.61 -20.86
C SER A 168 22.73 -2.42 -21.50
N LYS A 169 23.96 -1.91 -21.44
CA LYS A 169 25.16 -2.63 -21.95
C LYS A 169 25.39 -3.96 -21.24
N LYS A 170 25.28 -4.00 -19.89
CA LYS A 170 25.51 -5.20 -19.10
C LYS A 170 24.54 -6.33 -19.41
N ILE A 171 23.28 -6.02 -19.72
CA ILE A 171 22.26 -7.03 -20.05
C ILE A 171 22.15 -7.31 -21.56
N GLY A 172 22.94 -6.59 -22.41
CA GLY A 172 22.91 -6.75 -23.87
C GLY A 172 21.60 -6.32 -24.56
N ARG A 173 20.83 -5.46 -23.92
CA ARG A 173 19.54 -4.96 -24.41
C ARG A 173 19.43 -3.47 -24.13
N GLU A 174 18.98 -2.69 -25.13
CA GLU A 174 18.63 -1.29 -24.91
C GLU A 174 17.46 -1.18 -23.92
N ILE A 175 17.61 -0.31 -22.92
CA ILE A 175 16.57 0.04 -21.96
C ILE A 175 16.36 1.55 -22.05
N LYS A 176 15.15 1.95 -22.43
CA LYS A 176 14.76 3.36 -22.45
C LYS A 176 14.17 3.75 -21.10
N ARG A 177 14.35 5.00 -20.70
CA ARG A 177 13.69 5.53 -19.49
C ARG A 177 12.18 5.25 -19.51
N THR A 178 11.54 5.42 -20.67
CA THR A 178 10.11 5.21 -20.87
C THR A 178 9.64 3.75 -20.75
N ASP A 179 10.56 2.78 -20.78
CA ASP A 179 10.22 1.38 -20.47
C ASP A 179 9.93 1.21 -18.98
N ILE A 180 10.44 2.12 -18.14
CA ILE A 180 10.38 2.06 -16.67
C ILE A 180 9.42 3.13 -16.14
N ILE A 181 9.58 4.40 -16.55
CA ILE A 181 8.70 5.51 -16.18
C ILE A 181 8.05 6.03 -17.45
N ARG A 182 6.74 5.80 -17.61
CA ARG A 182 5.94 6.33 -18.72
C ARG A 182 5.78 7.85 -18.58
N SER A 183 5.50 8.50 -19.69
CA SER A 183 5.09 9.91 -19.70
C SER A 183 3.67 10.06 -19.16
N PHE A 184 3.35 11.26 -18.71
CA PHE A 184 1.98 11.60 -18.25
C PHE A 184 0.93 11.38 -19.36
N ASP A 185 1.28 11.70 -20.62
CA ASP A 185 0.37 11.57 -21.77
C ASP A 185 0.20 10.13 -22.25
N GLU A 186 1.14 9.23 -21.90
CA GLU A 186 1.10 7.80 -22.26
C GLU A 186 1.24 6.93 -21.02
N PRO A 187 0.30 7.00 -20.05
CA PRO A 187 0.39 6.25 -18.80
C PRO A 187 0.22 4.75 -19.02
N ILE A 188 0.63 3.94 -18.05
CA ILE A 188 0.32 2.50 -18.01
C ILE A 188 -1.18 2.30 -17.76
N GLY A 189 -1.76 3.17 -16.93
CA GLY A 189 -3.19 3.17 -16.64
C GLY A 189 -3.66 4.46 -15.99
N THR A 190 -4.97 4.64 -15.98
CA THR A 190 -5.69 5.69 -15.29
C THR A 190 -6.27 5.13 -13.98
N ASN A 191 -6.79 5.97 -13.08
CA ASN A 191 -7.34 5.60 -11.77
C ASN A 191 -6.29 5.11 -10.72
N GLY A 192 -5.06 5.59 -10.83
CA GLY A 192 -4.00 5.29 -9.86
C GLY A 192 -3.72 3.79 -9.71
N SER A 193 -3.51 3.34 -8.49
CA SER A 193 -3.01 1.99 -8.22
C SER A 193 -3.74 1.21 -7.14
N ILE A 194 -4.48 1.88 -6.26
CA ILE A 194 -5.27 1.23 -5.20
C ILE A 194 -6.75 1.53 -5.34
N ALA A 195 -7.56 0.70 -4.70
CA ALA A 195 -8.99 0.88 -4.55
C ALA A 195 -9.40 0.62 -3.10
N ILE A 196 -10.24 1.47 -2.56
CA ILE A 196 -10.92 1.22 -1.28
C ILE A 196 -12.25 0.54 -1.59
N LEU A 197 -12.41 -0.68 -1.06
CA LEU A 197 -13.62 -1.46 -1.22
C LEU A 197 -14.46 -1.36 0.05
N ARG A 198 -15.78 -1.45 -0.10
CA ARG A 198 -16.75 -1.45 1.01
C ARG A 198 -17.80 -2.52 0.80
N GLY A 199 -18.56 -2.82 1.83
CA GLY A 199 -19.66 -3.78 1.83
C GLY A 199 -19.92 -4.30 3.24
N ASN A 200 -20.81 -5.27 3.37
CA ASN A 200 -21.15 -5.86 4.66
C ASN A 200 -19.96 -6.55 5.33
N LEU A 201 -18.94 -6.97 4.56
CA LEU A 201 -17.68 -7.53 5.09
C LEU A 201 -16.70 -6.45 5.58
N ALA A 202 -16.70 -5.29 4.96
CA ALA A 202 -15.79 -4.19 5.25
C ALA A 202 -16.53 -2.84 5.28
N PRO A 203 -17.43 -2.59 6.25
CA PRO A 203 -18.24 -1.36 6.26
C PRO A 203 -17.43 -0.08 6.42
N GLU A 204 -16.28 -0.12 7.11
CA GLU A 204 -15.35 1.02 7.20
C GLU A 204 -14.35 1.05 6.04
N GLY A 205 -14.27 -0.04 5.26
CA GLY A 205 -13.42 -0.17 4.10
C GLY A 205 -12.31 -1.20 4.24
N CYS A 206 -11.72 -1.52 3.10
CA CYS A 206 -10.50 -2.31 2.96
C CYS A 206 -9.77 -1.86 1.70
N VAL A 207 -8.50 -2.23 1.54
CA VAL A 207 -7.67 -1.76 0.43
C VAL A 207 -7.19 -2.90 -0.43
N ILE A 208 -7.30 -2.73 -1.77
CA ILE A 208 -6.68 -3.60 -2.76
C ILE A 208 -5.73 -2.78 -3.65
N LYS A 209 -4.56 -3.34 -3.96
CA LYS A 209 -3.67 -2.84 -5.00
C LYS A 209 -4.07 -3.43 -6.35
N HIS A 210 -5.02 -2.79 -7.01
CA HIS A 210 -5.63 -3.33 -8.23
C HIS A 210 -4.65 -3.47 -9.41
N THR A 211 -3.56 -2.68 -9.43
CA THR A 211 -2.51 -2.80 -10.46
C THR A 211 -1.68 -4.08 -10.35
N ALA A 212 -1.69 -4.76 -9.20
CA ALA A 212 -1.05 -6.05 -9.00
C ALA A 212 -2.04 -7.23 -9.03
N CYS A 213 -3.32 -6.94 -9.20
CA CYS A 213 -4.39 -7.94 -9.28
C CYS A 213 -4.66 -8.33 -10.75
N PRO A 214 -4.77 -9.62 -11.08
CA PRO A 214 -5.20 -10.04 -12.41
C PRO A 214 -6.58 -9.49 -12.75
N LYS A 215 -6.76 -8.96 -13.97
CA LYS A 215 -8.04 -8.38 -14.39
C LYS A 215 -9.20 -9.37 -14.31
N ALA A 216 -8.93 -10.67 -14.53
CA ALA A 216 -9.93 -11.73 -14.39
C ALA A 216 -10.52 -11.83 -12.97
N MET A 217 -9.77 -11.36 -11.96
CA MET A 217 -10.18 -11.34 -10.55
C MET A 217 -10.79 -10.00 -10.10
N PHE A 218 -10.96 -9.04 -11.02
CA PHE A 218 -11.62 -7.76 -10.67
C PHE A 218 -13.08 -7.94 -10.30
N LYS A 219 -13.72 -8.98 -10.83
CA LYS A 219 -15.05 -9.40 -10.46
C LYS A 219 -15.05 -10.92 -10.27
N ALA A 220 -15.22 -11.36 -9.04
CA ALA A 220 -15.12 -12.77 -8.68
C ALA A 220 -16.12 -13.14 -7.59
N THR A 221 -16.67 -14.35 -7.72
CA THR A 221 -17.45 -15.03 -6.66
C THR A 221 -16.56 -16.14 -6.11
N LEU A 222 -16.30 -16.11 -4.81
CA LEU A 222 -15.28 -16.92 -4.15
C LEU A 222 -15.88 -17.65 -2.95
N THR A 223 -15.24 -18.76 -2.53
CA THR A 223 -15.60 -19.52 -1.34
C THR A 223 -14.67 -19.21 -0.18
N ALA A 224 -15.21 -18.79 0.96
CA ALA A 224 -14.43 -18.40 2.12
C ALA A 224 -13.71 -19.57 2.79
N ARG A 225 -12.44 -19.36 3.13
CA ARG A 225 -11.56 -20.24 3.91
C ARG A 225 -10.92 -19.43 5.03
N PRO A 226 -11.58 -19.32 6.21
CA PRO A 226 -11.10 -18.49 7.31
C PRO A 226 -10.06 -19.20 8.19
N PHE A 227 -9.00 -18.47 8.54
CA PHE A 227 -7.95 -18.84 9.48
C PHE A 227 -7.72 -17.71 10.49
N ASP A 228 -7.35 -18.06 11.72
CA ASP A 228 -7.14 -17.11 12.80
C ASP A 228 -5.67 -16.73 13.01
N CYS A 229 -4.78 -17.25 12.16
CA CYS A 229 -3.36 -16.85 12.08
C CYS A 229 -2.76 -17.16 10.70
N GLU A 230 -1.62 -16.55 10.37
CA GLU A 230 -0.93 -16.76 9.11
C GLU A 230 -0.42 -18.19 8.95
N GLU A 231 0.08 -18.80 10.03
CA GLU A 231 0.69 -20.13 10.02
C GLU A 231 -0.31 -21.22 9.60
N ASP A 232 -1.54 -21.18 10.09
CA ASP A 232 -2.60 -22.15 9.73
C ASP A 232 -3.01 -21.99 8.25
N ALA A 233 -3.05 -20.75 7.75
CA ALA A 233 -3.33 -20.49 6.34
C ALA A 233 -2.21 -21.04 5.43
N ILE A 234 -0.96 -20.83 5.79
CA ILE A 234 0.20 -21.37 5.06
C ILE A 234 0.15 -22.90 5.04
N ASP A 235 -0.11 -23.52 6.19
CA ASP A 235 -0.22 -24.98 6.30
C ASP A 235 -1.35 -25.52 5.39
N ALA A 236 -2.49 -24.83 5.35
CA ALA A 236 -3.59 -25.19 4.46
C ALA A 236 -3.22 -25.11 2.98
N ILE A 237 -2.49 -24.08 2.57
CA ILE A 237 -2.05 -23.88 1.19
C ILE A 237 -1.05 -24.98 0.80
N LEU A 238 -0.01 -25.18 1.61
CA LEU A 238 1.07 -26.12 1.31
C LEU A 238 0.61 -27.59 1.29
N HIS A 239 -0.47 -27.93 2.01
CA HIS A 239 -1.05 -29.27 2.02
C HIS A 239 -2.26 -29.42 1.07
N GLY A 240 -2.45 -28.49 0.12
CA GLY A 240 -3.46 -28.61 -0.94
C GLY A 240 -4.91 -28.52 -0.46
N ARG A 241 -5.18 -27.85 0.66
CA ARG A 241 -6.52 -27.61 1.18
C ARG A 241 -7.18 -26.35 0.63
N ILE A 242 -6.42 -25.55 -0.14
CA ILE A 242 -6.91 -24.36 -0.82
C ILE A 242 -7.00 -24.65 -2.31
N HIS A 243 -8.10 -24.23 -2.93
CA HIS A 243 -8.44 -24.54 -4.30
C HIS A 243 -8.71 -23.26 -5.12
N PRO A 244 -8.63 -23.34 -6.47
CA PRO A 244 -9.05 -22.24 -7.34
C PRO A 244 -10.48 -21.78 -7.01
N GLY A 245 -10.68 -20.47 -6.86
CA GLY A 245 -11.96 -19.88 -6.48
C GLY A 245 -12.16 -19.73 -4.97
N ASP A 246 -11.15 -20.06 -4.15
CA ASP A 246 -11.21 -19.80 -2.72
C ASP A 246 -10.81 -18.34 -2.39
N ALA A 247 -11.38 -17.83 -1.29
CA ALA A 247 -10.95 -16.61 -0.61
C ALA A 247 -10.37 -17.01 0.76
N VAL A 248 -9.06 -16.94 0.88
CA VAL A 248 -8.33 -17.20 2.12
C VAL A 248 -8.44 -15.98 3.02
N PHE A 249 -9.02 -16.15 4.20
CA PHE A 249 -9.08 -15.09 5.22
C PHE A 249 -8.04 -15.35 6.30
N ILE A 250 -7.29 -14.30 6.68
CA ILE A 250 -6.44 -14.30 7.87
C ILE A 250 -6.99 -13.23 8.80
N ARG A 251 -7.47 -13.65 9.97
CA ARG A 251 -8.17 -12.81 10.92
C ARG A 251 -7.33 -12.54 12.15
N TYR A 252 -7.70 -11.49 12.91
CA TYR A 252 -7.03 -11.09 14.17
C TYR A 252 -5.58 -10.62 13.98
N GLU A 253 -5.26 -10.17 12.77
CA GLU A 253 -3.95 -9.59 12.42
C GLU A 253 -4.00 -8.06 12.25
N GLY A 254 -5.14 -7.46 12.62
CA GLY A 254 -5.32 -6.01 12.64
C GLY A 254 -4.56 -5.30 13.77
N PRO A 255 -4.71 -3.97 13.90
CA PRO A 255 -4.04 -3.17 14.93
C PRO A 255 -4.22 -3.71 16.35
N ARG A 256 -5.45 -4.06 16.74
CA ARG A 256 -5.78 -4.59 18.07
C ARG A 256 -5.51 -6.07 18.20
N GLY A 257 -5.55 -6.80 17.09
CA GLY A 257 -5.32 -8.24 17.06
C GLY A 257 -3.88 -8.61 17.36
N SER A 258 -2.96 -8.22 16.50
CA SER A 258 -1.54 -8.59 16.59
C SER A 258 -0.56 -7.42 16.40
N GLY A 259 -1.05 -6.19 16.19
CA GLY A 259 -0.23 -5.01 15.95
C GLY A 259 0.13 -4.83 14.46
N MET A 260 -0.65 -5.42 13.55
CA MET A 260 -0.49 -5.31 12.09
C MET A 260 0.89 -5.69 11.55
N PRO A 261 1.42 -6.90 11.81
CA PRO A 261 2.64 -7.34 11.14
C PRO A 261 2.42 -7.42 9.63
N GLU A 262 3.49 -7.24 8.85
CA GLU A 262 3.42 -7.55 7.42
C GLU A 262 3.41 -9.05 7.20
N MET A 263 2.31 -9.57 6.64
CA MET A 263 2.22 -10.96 6.20
C MET A 263 2.76 -11.07 4.78
N PHE A 264 3.78 -11.90 4.61
CA PHE A 264 4.44 -12.09 3.32
C PHE A 264 4.36 -13.55 2.86
N TYR A 265 4.54 -14.48 3.78
CA TYR A 265 4.72 -15.88 3.45
C TYR A 265 3.45 -16.54 2.91
N THR A 266 2.27 -16.15 3.35
CA THR A 266 1.01 -16.63 2.78
C THR A 266 0.87 -16.25 1.32
N GLY A 267 1.20 -15.00 0.96
CA GLY A 267 1.20 -14.56 -0.42
C GLY A 267 2.20 -15.33 -1.30
N GLU A 268 3.40 -15.60 -0.79
CA GLU A 268 4.40 -16.41 -1.49
C GLU A 268 3.96 -17.88 -1.62
N ALA A 269 3.32 -18.45 -0.60
CA ALA A 269 2.78 -19.80 -0.66
C ALA A 269 1.71 -19.93 -1.77
N ILE A 270 0.77 -18.97 -1.87
CA ILE A 270 -0.21 -18.92 -2.97
C ILE A 270 0.50 -18.75 -4.32
N CYS A 271 1.48 -17.83 -4.42
CA CYS A 271 2.20 -17.55 -5.66
C CYS A 271 3.13 -18.67 -6.11
N SER A 272 3.46 -19.64 -5.24
CA SER A 272 4.25 -20.82 -5.61
C SER A 272 3.51 -21.76 -6.57
N ASP A 273 2.18 -21.70 -6.57
CA ASP A 273 1.32 -22.38 -7.55
C ASP A 273 0.67 -21.37 -8.49
N PRO A 274 1.02 -21.36 -9.80
CA PRO A 274 0.46 -20.42 -10.77
C PRO A 274 -1.08 -20.47 -10.89
N THR A 275 -1.69 -21.62 -10.59
CA THR A 275 -3.15 -21.77 -10.62
C THR A 275 -3.79 -21.02 -9.45
N LEU A 276 -3.27 -21.19 -8.24
CA LEU A 276 -3.73 -20.48 -7.07
C LEU A 276 -3.46 -18.98 -7.18
N ALA A 277 -2.27 -18.59 -7.65
CA ALA A 277 -1.87 -17.19 -7.83
C ALA A 277 -2.84 -16.36 -8.72
N SER A 278 -3.54 -17.03 -9.65
CA SER A 278 -4.47 -16.39 -10.59
C SER A 278 -5.94 -16.49 -10.21
N SER A 279 -6.29 -17.24 -9.15
CA SER A 279 -7.69 -17.61 -8.86
C SER A 279 -8.08 -17.59 -7.38
N VAL A 280 -7.13 -17.38 -6.47
CA VAL A 280 -7.37 -17.29 -5.02
C VAL A 280 -7.23 -15.85 -4.55
N ALA A 281 -8.22 -15.36 -3.80
CA ALA A 281 -8.08 -14.08 -3.11
C ALA A 281 -7.52 -14.29 -1.69
N LEU A 282 -6.71 -13.32 -1.23
CA LEU A 282 -6.15 -13.29 0.12
C LEU A 282 -6.66 -12.04 0.83
N ILE A 283 -7.38 -12.22 1.93
CA ILE A 283 -8.14 -11.16 2.62
C ILE A 283 -7.76 -11.14 4.10
N THR A 284 -7.46 -9.95 4.65
CA THR A 284 -7.08 -9.82 6.06
C THR A 284 -7.48 -8.47 6.65
N ASP A 285 -7.68 -8.44 7.95
CA ASP A 285 -7.75 -7.21 8.75
C ASP A 285 -6.35 -6.63 9.10
N GLY A 286 -5.30 -7.42 8.86
CA GLY A 286 -3.90 -7.00 8.90
C GLY A 286 -3.44 -6.36 7.60
N ARG A 287 -2.14 -6.48 7.28
CA ARG A 287 -1.53 -5.94 6.08
C ARG A 287 -0.57 -6.92 5.42
N PHE A 288 -0.27 -6.64 4.16
CA PHE A 288 0.67 -7.43 3.38
C PHE A 288 1.90 -6.61 2.98
N SER A 289 2.97 -7.29 2.63
CA SER A 289 4.15 -6.67 2.04
C SER A 289 3.80 -5.95 0.74
N GLY A 290 4.48 -4.83 0.45
CA GLY A 290 4.35 -4.11 -0.81
C GLY A 290 4.78 -4.92 -2.05
N ALA A 291 5.42 -6.07 -1.86
CA ALA A 291 5.80 -7.02 -2.91
C ALA A 291 4.71 -8.04 -3.25
N SER A 292 3.62 -8.11 -2.48
CA SER A 292 2.52 -9.06 -2.70
C SER A 292 1.86 -8.90 -4.06
N ARG A 293 1.46 -10.02 -4.65
CA ARG A 293 0.81 -10.13 -5.96
C ARG A 293 -0.54 -10.81 -5.83
N GLY A 294 -1.41 -10.61 -6.83
CA GLY A 294 -2.73 -11.22 -6.87
C GLY A 294 -3.83 -10.35 -6.27
N PRO A 295 -5.03 -10.91 -6.09
CA PRO A 295 -6.16 -10.24 -5.45
C PRO A 295 -5.97 -10.25 -3.93
N VAL A 296 -5.05 -9.39 -3.45
CA VAL A 296 -4.66 -9.26 -2.06
C VAL A 296 -5.33 -8.05 -1.45
N ILE A 297 -6.19 -8.27 -0.45
CA ILE A 297 -7.06 -7.28 0.18
C ILE A 297 -6.69 -7.18 1.66
N GLY A 298 -6.18 -6.04 2.07
CA GLY A 298 -5.78 -5.78 3.46
C GLY A 298 -6.60 -4.71 4.14
N HIS A 299 -6.29 -4.48 5.42
CA HIS A 299 -6.87 -3.42 6.25
C HIS A 299 -8.40 -3.53 6.39
N VAL A 300 -8.98 -4.76 6.29
CA VAL A 300 -10.43 -4.95 6.43
C VAL A 300 -10.89 -4.38 7.77
N SER A 301 -11.80 -3.41 7.69
CA SER A 301 -12.24 -2.65 8.86
C SER A 301 -13.77 -2.59 8.94
N PRO A 302 -14.31 -2.71 10.18
CA PRO A 302 -13.63 -2.97 11.46
C PRO A 302 -12.91 -4.33 11.51
N GLU A 303 -11.76 -4.39 12.21
CA GLU A 303 -10.98 -5.62 12.36
C GLU A 303 -11.69 -6.70 13.20
N ALA A 304 -11.26 -7.96 13.07
CA ALA A 304 -11.83 -9.08 13.80
C ALA A 304 -11.74 -8.93 15.33
N ALA A 305 -10.60 -8.42 15.83
CA ALA A 305 -10.41 -8.20 17.27
C ALA A 305 -11.35 -7.14 17.86
N ALA A 306 -11.81 -6.19 17.04
CA ALA A 306 -12.86 -5.23 17.39
C ALA A 306 -14.29 -5.79 17.17
N GLY A 307 -14.39 -7.05 16.74
CA GLY A 307 -15.66 -7.72 16.42
C GLY A 307 -16.26 -7.23 15.10
N GLY A 308 -15.43 -6.81 14.14
CA GLY A 308 -15.84 -6.51 12.78
C GLY A 308 -16.38 -7.74 12.04
N PRO A 309 -17.09 -7.54 10.91
CA PRO A 309 -17.72 -8.64 10.17
C PRO A 309 -16.74 -9.73 9.71
N ILE A 310 -15.47 -9.41 9.50
CA ILE A 310 -14.44 -10.38 9.14
C ILE A 310 -14.31 -11.50 10.21
N ALA A 311 -14.56 -11.19 11.50
CA ALA A 311 -14.58 -12.19 12.57
C ALA A 311 -15.73 -13.20 12.43
N LEU A 312 -16.75 -12.87 11.65
CA LEU A 312 -18.00 -13.62 11.50
C LEU A 312 -18.01 -14.50 10.24
N VAL A 313 -16.95 -14.41 9.41
CA VAL A 313 -16.81 -15.24 8.20
C VAL A 313 -16.68 -16.72 8.62
N GLU A 314 -17.48 -17.56 8.00
CA GLU A 314 -17.44 -19.02 8.20
C GLU A 314 -17.00 -19.74 6.93
N GLU A 315 -16.53 -20.98 7.12
CA GLU A 315 -16.13 -21.88 6.05
C GLU A 315 -17.28 -22.10 5.06
N GLY A 316 -17.01 -21.85 3.77
CA GLY A 316 -17.99 -22.02 2.70
C GLY A 316 -18.93 -20.84 2.48
N ASP A 317 -18.74 -19.70 3.15
CA ASP A 317 -19.46 -18.48 2.82
C ASP A 317 -19.10 -18.04 1.37
N ILE A 318 -20.08 -17.43 0.69
CA ILE A 318 -19.88 -16.88 -0.65
C ILE A 318 -19.43 -15.43 -0.51
N ILE A 319 -18.29 -15.13 -1.12
CA ILE A 319 -17.69 -13.78 -1.13
C ILE A 319 -17.77 -13.21 -2.53
N GLU A 320 -18.35 -12.02 -2.67
CA GLU A 320 -18.31 -11.25 -3.90
C GLU A 320 -17.30 -10.13 -3.82
N LEU A 321 -16.35 -10.18 -4.75
CA LEU A 321 -15.37 -9.12 -5.02
C LEU A 321 -15.75 -8.41 -6.32
N ASP A 322 -15.90 -7.09 -6.27
CA ASP A 322 -16.04 -6.25 -7.45
C ASP A 322 -15.17 -4.99 -7.26
N VAL A 323 -13.97 -5.03 -7.85
CA VAL A 323 -12.97 -3.96 -7.71
C VAL A 323 -13.41 -2.68 -8.38
N GLU A 324 -14.12 -2.76 -9.52
CA GLU A 324 -14.60 -1.60 -10.26
C GLU A 324 -15.74 -0.91 -9.52
N ALA A 325 -16.69 -1.70 -9.00
CA ALA A 325 -17.80 -1.20 -8.17
C ALA A 325 -17.37 -0.86 -6.73
N ARG A 326 -16.10 -1.09 -6.34
CA ARG A 326 -15.60 -0.88 -4.98
C ARG A 326 -16.36 -1.69 -3.92
N ARG A 327 -16.67 -2.95 -4.23
CA ARG A 327 -17.44 -3.83 -3.33
C ARG A 327 -16.66 -5.05 -2.86
N LEU A 328 -16.88 -5.41 -1.59
CA LEU A 328 -16.46 -6.67 -0.99
C LEU A 328 -17.56 -7.12 0.00
N GLU A 329 -18.25 -8.20 -0.33
CA GLU A 329 -19.47 -8.62 0.39
C GLU A 329 -19.52 -10.12 0.64
N ILE A 330 -20.16 -10.50 1.74
CA ILE A 330 -20.65 -11.85 1.97
C ILE A 330 -22.07 -11.91 1.40
N THR A 331 -22.31 -12.77 0.40
CA THR A 331 -23.57 -12.86 -0.32
C THR A 331 -24.26 -14.21 -0.20
N GLY A 332 -23.68 -15.13 0.57
CA GLY A 332 -24.26 -16.45 0.79
C GLY A 332 -23.55 -17.27 1.85
N VAL A 333 -24.16 -18.38 2.22
CA VAL A 333 -23.71 -19.31 3.27
C VAL A 333 -23.72 -20.73 2.76
N LYS A 334 -22.64 -21.49 2.99
CA LYS A 334 -22.50 -22.90 2.59
C LYS A 334 -22.82 -23.15 1.11
N GLY A 335 -22.36 -22.23 0.25
CA GLY A 335 -22.57 -22.32 -1.19
C GLY A 335 -23.94 -21.87 -1.70
N GLU A 336 -24.84 -21.37 -0.83
CA GLU A 336 -26.15 -20.85 -1.22
C GLU A 336 -26.19 -19.33 -1.09
N HIS A 337 -26.55 -18.62 -2.17
CA HIS A 337 -26.79 -17.19 -2.13
C HIS A 337 -28.00 -16.85 -1.24
N LYS A 338 -27.91 -15.72 -0.55
CA LYS A 338 -28.96 -15.17 0.33
C LYS A 338 -29.32 -13.76 -0.13
N THR A 339 -30.53 -13.30 0.23
CA THR A 339 -30.87 -11.88 0.03
C THR A 339 -30.06 -11.01 1.02
N PRO A 340 -29.93 -9.71 0.75
CA PRO A 340 -29.26 -8.80 1.68
C PRO A 340 -29.86 -8.85 3.09
N GLU A 341 -31.18 -8.91 3.20
CA GLU A 341 -31.91 -8.97 4.49
C GLU A 341 -31.63 -10.28 5.23
N GLU A 342 -31.56 -11.40 4.51
CA GLU A 342 -31.20 -12.71 5.09
C GLU A 342 -29.74 -12.70 5.57
N MET A 343 -28.82 -12.09 4.78
CA MET A 343 -27.42 -11.99 5.20
C MET A 343 -27.25 -11.10 6.43
N ASP A 344 -27.95 -9.98 6.51
CA ASP A 344 -27.92 -9.10 7.68
C ASP A 344 -28.40 -9.84 8.93
N ALA A 345 -29.46 -10.63 8.83
CA ALA A 345 -29.98 -11.45 9.93
C ALA A 345 -28.95 -12.52 10.37
N ILE A 346 -28.32 -13.21 9.42
CA ILE A 346 -27.28 -14.22 9.68
C ILE A 346 -26.06 -13.59 10.36
N LEU A 347 -25.60 -12.45 9.86
CA LEU A 347 -24.45 -11.75 10.45
C LEU A 347 -24.78 -11.23 11.85
N ALA A 348 -25.99 -10.75 12.09
CA ALA A 348 -26.45 -10.35 13.41
C ALA A 348 -26.48 -11.54 14.39
N GLU A 349 -26.97 -12.69 13.97
CA GLU A 349 -26.95 -13.94 14.77
C GLU A 349 -25.52 -14.38 15.10
N ARG A 350 -24.63 -14.43 14.09
CA ARG A 350 -23.21 -14.77 14.29
C ARG A 350 -22.54 -13.78 15.24
N LYS A 351 -22.87 -12.48 15.14
CA LYS A 351 -22.35 -11.45 16.03
C LYS A 351 -22.82 -11.66 17.48
N ALA A 352 -24.07 -12.01 17.67
CA ALA A 352 -24.62 -12.30 19.01
C ALA A 352 -23.93 -13.54 19.64
N ASN A 353 -23.49 -14.49 18.83
CA ASN A 353 -22.80 -15.71 19.26
C ASN A 353 -21.27 -15.56 19.35
N TRP A 354 -20.71 -14.46 18.84
CA TRP A 354 -19.27 -14.22 18.87
C TRP A 354 -18.76 -14.07 20.30
N LYS A 355 -17.73 -14.86 20.65
CA LYS A 355 -17.19 -14.94 22.01
C LYS A 355 -16.27 -13.80 22.42
N GLY A 356 -16.07 -12.83 21.51
CA GLY A 356 -15.08 -11.75 21.70
C GLY A 356 -13.67 -12.20 21.38
N PHE A 357 -12.74 -11.24 21.47
CA PHE A 357 -11.32 -11.46 21.27
C PHE A 357 -10.55 -11.28 22.58
N THR A 358 -9.63 -12.17 22.86
CA THR A 358 -8.68 -12.04 23.98
C THR A 358 -7.28 -11.91 23.40
N SER A 359 -6.66 -10.75 23.63
CA SER A 359 -5.30 -10.51 23.15
C SER A 359 -4.30 -11.46 23.81
N LYS A 360 -3.38 -11.99 23.00
CA LYS A 360 -2.20 -12.75 23.47
C LYS A 360 -1.19 -11.88 24.22
N TYR A 361 -1.28 -10.56 24.09
CA TYR A 361 -0.37 -9.61 24.73
C TYR A 361 -0.91 -9.20 26.11
N THR A 362 -0.33 -9.73 27.18
CA THR A 362 -0.75 -9.50 28.56
C THR A 362 -0.02 -8.33 29.24
N HIS A 363 1.07 -7.83 28.64
CA HIS A 363 1.91 -6.75 29.16
C HIS A 363 2.71 -6.06 28.04
N GLY A 364 3.36 -4.94 28.38
CA GLY A 364 4.26 -4.20 27.51
C GLY A 364 3.54 -3.32 26.49
N LEU A 365 4.30 -2.81 25.51
CA LEU A 365 3.83 -1.85 24.51
C LEU A 365 2.73 -2.44 23.60
N LEU A 366 2.86 -3.70 23.19
CA LEU A 366 1.85 -4.33 22.33
C LEU A 366 0.49 -4.47 23.04
N LYS A 367 0.48 -4.67 24.37
CA LYS A 367 -0.78 -4.64 25.13
C LYS A 367 -1.42 -3.25 25.07
N LEU A 368 -0.66 -2.20 25.30
CA LEU A 368 -1.15 -0.82 25.23
C LEU A 368 -1.65 -0.52 23.81
N TYR A 369 -0.86 -0.86 22.79
CA TYR A 369 -1.24 -0.66 21.40
C TYR A 369 -2.54 -1.40 21.06
N SER A 370 -2.68 -2.67 21.43
CA SER A 370 -3.90 -3.45 21.18
C SER A 370 -5.16 -2.89 21.84
N GLN A 371 -5.00 -2.12 22.94
CA GLN A 371 -6.11 -1.48 23.65
C GLN A 371 -6.53 -0.14 23.05
N HIS A 372 -5.56 0.62 22.51
CA HIS A 372 -5.72 2.02 22.12
C HIS A 372 -5.59 2.28 20.62
N ALA A 373 -5.22 1.28 19.81
CA ALA A 373 -5.10 1.46 18.39
C ALA A 373 -6.45 1.79 17.73
N VAL A 374 -6.44 2.81 16.86
CA VAL A 374 -7.57 3.12 15.99
C VAL A 374 -7.61 2.17 14.79
N SER A 375 -8.70 2.23 14.01
CA SER A 375 -8.87 1.46 12.78
C SER A 375 -7.68 1.65 11.80
N ALA A 376 -7.31 0.57 11.10
CA ALA A 376 -6.29 0.62 10.05
C ALA A 376 -6.61 1.65 8.95
N MET A 377 -7.91 1.87 8.67
CA MET A 377 -8.38 2.85 7.68
C MET A 377 -8.21 4.31 8.13
N LYS A 378 -7.90 4.53 9.41
CA LYS A 378 -7.58 5.84 9.99
C LYS A 378 -6.09 6.02 10.27
N GLY A 379 -5.28 4.97 10.09
CA GLY A 379 -3.82 5.04 10.30
C GLY A 379 -3.29 4.14 11.41
N ALA A 380 -4.13 3.41 12.14
CA ALA A 380 -3.71 2.46 13.19
C ALA A 380 -2.80 3.07 14.28
N TYR A 381 -2.84 4.38 14.51
CA TYR A 381 -2.13 5.04 15.61
C TYR A 381 -2.83 4.79 16.97
N MET A 382 -2.20 5.16 18.08
CA MET A 382 -2.80 5.08 19.42
C MET A 382 -3.49 6.40 19.79
N GLU A 383 -4.72 6.29 20.26
CA GLU A 383 -5.47 7.36 20.95
C GLU A 383 -5.48 7.15 22.46
#